data_c097aff1a1974c1dfeb932619847378a
#
_entry.id   c097aff1a1974c1dfeb932619847378a
#
_cell.length_a   1.000
_cell.length_b   1.000
_cell.length_c   1.000
_cell.angle_alpha   90.00
_cell.angle_beta   90.00
_cell.angle_gamma   90.00
#
_symmetry.space_group_name_H-M   'P 1'
#
loop_
_entity.id
_entity.type
_entity.pdbx_description
1 polymer ?
#
loop_
_entity_poly.entity_id
_entity_poly.type
_entity_poly.pdbx_seq_one_letter_code
_entity_poly.pdbx_strand_id
1 'polypeptide(L)'
;MGRAKRMERVVALTKILVDHPQQLFSFSYFCKKFEVAKSTLSEDVVAVKNGLELFGLGKVETLAGAAGGVRFIPGHKAEDDNEFLKELAVKLASPDRILAGGMLYVTDILCDPQIVVRLGEVFMSRLQHLAPDYVMTVETRGISLALLVARAFNVPL
;
A
#
# COMPACT_ATOMS: atom_id res chain seq x y z
N MET A 1 -12.27 13.83 -26.70
CA MET A 1 -11.08 13.01 -26.37
C MET A 1 -11.28 11.64 -27.02
N GLY A 2 -10.29 11.08 -27.73
CA GLY A 2 -10.42 9.73 -28.30
C GLY A 2 -10.49 8.67 -27.21
N ARG A 3 -11.18 7.55 -27.50
CA ARG A 3 -11.32 6.41 -26.58
C ARG A 3 -9.93 5.91 -26.16
N ALA A 4 -9.64 5.86 -24.86
CA ALA A 4 -8.34 5.44 -24.33
C ALA A 4 -7.97 4.02 -24.80
N LYS A 5 -6.74 3.82 -25.25
CA LYS A 5 -6.21 2.51 -25.62
C LYS A 5 -6.06 1.63 -24.38
N ARG A 6 -6.01 0.30 -24.57
CA ARG A 6 -5.90 -0.67 -23.47
C ARG A 6 -4.73 -0.37 -22.54
N MET A 7 -3.54 -0.12 -23.08
CA MET A 7 -2.34 0.21 -22.29
C MET A 7 -2.54 1.46 -21.42
N GLU A 8 -3.13 2.51 -21.99
CA GLU A 8 -3.41 3.76 -21.27
C GLU A 8 -4.37 3.52 -20.10
N ARG A 9 -5.41 2.70 -20.31
CA ARG A 9 -6.36 2.34 -19.26
C ARG A 9 -5.72 1.50 -18.17
N VAL A 10 -4.91 0.48 -18.51
CA VAL A 10 -4.21 -0.38 -17.55
C VAL A 10 -3.27 0.46 -16.68
N VAL A 11 -2.48 1.37 -17.28
CA VAL A 11 -1.59 2.28 -16.53
C VAL A 11 -2.39 3.20 -15.60
N ALA A 12 -3.46 3.83 -16.10
CA ALA A 12 -4.30 4.73 -15.31
C ALA A 12 -5.04 3.98 -14.18
N LEU A 13 -5.56 2.78 -14.46
CA LEU A 13 -6.21 1.91 -13.47
C LEU A 13 -5.24 1.51 -12.36
N THR A 14 -4.03 1.06 -12.71
CA THR A 14 -2.97 0.72 -11.76
C THR A 14 -2.64 1.92 -10.88
N LYS A 15 -2.40 3.08 -11.47
CA LYS A 15 -2.06 4.30 -10.73
C LYS A 15 -3.16 4.68 -9.73
N ILE A 16 -4.42 4.69 -10.15
CA ILE A 16 -5.55 5.03 -9.28
C ILE A 16 -5.66 4.05 -8.11
N LEU A 17 -5.53 2.75 -8.36
CA LEU A 17 -5.63 1.73 -7.33
C LEU A 17 -4.48 1.82 -6.31
N VAL A 18 -3.24 2.00 -6.78
CA VAL A 18 -2.04 2.10 -5.92
C VAL A 18 -2.05 3.39 -5.09
N ASP A 19 -2.55 4.50 -5.63
CA ASP A 19 -2.65 5.76 -4.87
C ASP A 19 -3.69 5.71 -3.73
N HIS A 20 -4.66 4.80 -3.83
CA HIS A 20 -5.76 4.68 -2.88
C HIS A 20 -5.83 3.24 -2.32
N PRO A 21 -4.84 2.84 -1.51
CA PRO A 21 -4.81 1.49 -0.94
C PRO A 21 -6.08 1.22 -0.13
N GLN A 22 -6.55 -0.02 -0.17
CA GLN A 22 -7.77 -0.51 0.50
C GLN A 22 -9.09 0.16 0.07
N GLN A 23 -9.06 1.27 -0.67
CA GLN A 23 -10.28 1.89 -1.16
C GLN A 23 -10.98 1.00 -2.18
N LEU A 24 -12.25 0.71 -1.92
CA LEU A 24 -13.08 -0.07 -2.83
C LEU A 24 -13.67 0.84 -3.91
N PHE A 25 -13.29 0.59 -5.16
CA PHE A 25 -13.86 1.26 -6.32
C PHE A 25 -14.85 0.35 -7.03
N SER A 26 -16.07 0.83 -7.28
CA SER A 26 -17.03 0.06 -8.05
C SER A 26 -16.61 -0.08 -9.51
N PHE A 27 -16.99 -1.18 -10.17
CA PHE A 27 -16.77 -1.34 -11.62
C PHE A 27 -17.44 -0.21 -12.43
N SER A 28 -18.59 0.27 -11.99
CA SER A 28 -19.31 1.37 -12.65
C SER A 28 -18.51 2.68 -12.64
N TYR A 29 -17.75 2.97 -11.57
CA TYR A 29 -16.85 4.12 -11.50
C TYR A 29 -15.84 4.09 -12.64
N PHE A 30 -15.12 2.99 -12.82
CA PHE A 30 -14.12 2.87 -13.87
C PHE A 30 -14.71 2.75 -15.28
N CYS A 31 -15.85 2.04 -15.43
CA CYS A 31 -16.56 1.99 -16.71
C CYS A 31 -16.93 3.38 -17.19
N LYS A 32 -17.46 4.24 -16.30
CA LYS A 32 -17.79 5.62 -16.60
C LYS A 32 -16.55 6.46 -16.88
N LYS A 33 -15.48 6.29 -16.06
CA LYS A 33 -14.23 7.06 -16.18
C LYS A 33 -13.47 6.78 -17.49
N PHE A 34 -13.47 5.51 -17.94
CA PHE A 34 -12.73 5.08 -19.13
C PHE A 34 -13.62 4.91 -20.37
N GLU A 35 -14.93 5.12 -20.24
CA GLU A 35 -15.92 4.96 -21.32
C GLU A 35 -15.88 3.55 -21.96
N VAL A 36 -15.82 2.50 -21.13
CA VAL A 36 -15.72 1.10 -21.56
C VAL A 36 -16.80 0.22 -20.94
N ALA A 37 -17.08 -0.91 -21.60
CA ALA A 37 -17.97 -1.94 -21.07
C ALA A 37 -17.33 -2.66 -19.88
N LYS A 38 -18.18 -3.25 -19.00
CA LYS A 38 -17.73 -3.98 -17.81
C LYS A 38 -16.84 -5.17 -18.16
N SER A 39 -17.08 -5.87 -19.27
CA SER A 39 -16.24 -6.97 -19.76
C SER A 39 -14.81 -6.52 -20.05
N THR A 40 -14.67 -5.42 -20.81
CA THR A 40 -13.37 -4.82 -21.12
C THR A 40 -12.62 -4.39 -19.87
N LEU A 41 -13.33 -3.75 -18.92
CA LEU A 41 -12.72 -3.37 -17.64
C LEU A 41 -12.29 -4.59 -16.83
N SER A 42 -13.07 -5.68 -16.82
CA SER A 42 -12.70 -6.91 -16.14
C SER A 42 -11.38 -7.50 -16.66
N GLU A 43 -11.18 -7.48 -17.98
CA GLU A 43 -9.92 -7.91 -18.60
C GLU A 43 -8.74 -7.00 -18.20
N ASP A 44 -8.97 -5.68 -18.16
CA ASP A 44 -7.97 -4.71 -17.72
C ASP A 44 -7.60 -4.92 -16.23
N VAL A 45 -8.58 -5.17 -15.35
CA VAL A 45 -8.37 -5.50 -13.94
C VAL A 45 -7.55 -6.79 -13.78
N VAL A 46 -7.85 -7.83 -14.56
CA VAL A 46 -7.07 -9.09 -14.54
C VAL A 46 -5.62 -8.83 -14.96
N ALA A 47 -5.38 -7.99 -15.96
CA ALA A 47 -4.03 -7.65 -16.39
C ALA A 47 -3.25 -6.90 -15.28
N VAL A 48 -3.88 -5.94 -14.59
CA VAL A 48 -3.28 -5.22 -13.45
C VAL A 48 -2.97 -6.20 -12.31
N LYS A 49 -3.94 -7.04 -11.95
CA LYS A 49 -3.79 -8.06 -10.90
C LYS A 49 -2.58 -8.94 -11.16
N ASN A 50 -2.53 -9.56 -12.34
CA ASN A 50 -1.46 -10.47 -12.71
C ASN A 50 -0.09 -9.77 -12.73
N GLY A 51 -0.03 -8.54 -13.23
CA GLY A 51 1.22 -7.76 -13.25
C GLY A 51 1.74 -7.45 -11.85
N LEU A 52 0.90 -6.96 -10.95
CA LEU A 52 1.29 -6.63 -9.59
C LEU A 52 1.68 -7.87 -8.79
N GLU A 53 0.92 -8.96 -8.88
CA GLU A 53 1.22 -10.22 -8.19
C GLU A 53 2.52 -10.88 -8.71
N LEU A 54 2.75 -10.86 -10.03
CA LEU A 54 3.96 -11.44 -10.64
C LEU A 54 5.24 -10.80 -10.09
N PHE A 55 5.23 -9.47 -9.95
CA PHE A 55 6.39 -8.71 -9.47
C PHE A 55 6.39 -8.48 -7.95
N GLY A 56 5.42 -9.00 -7.20
CA GLY A 56 5.34 -8.85 -5.75
C GLY A 56 5.09 -7.41 -5.29
N LEU A 57 4.32 -6.64 -6.07
CA LEU A 57 4.03 -5.22 -5.84
C LEU A 57 2.67 -4.97 -5.16
N GLY A 58 2.12 -5.97 -4.51
CA GLY A 58 0.80 -5.96 -3.87
C GLY A 58 -0.22 -6.85 -4.56
N LYS A 59 -1.46 -6.77 -4.10
CA LYS A 59 -2.58 -7.59 -4.59
C LYS A 59 -3.75 -6.73 -5.03
N VAL A 60 -4.46 -7.18 -6.06
CA VAL A 60 -5.75 -6.60 -6.46
C VAL A 60 -6.85 -7.59 -6.14
N GLU A 61 -7.76 -7.21 -5.25
CA GLU A 61 -8.95 -7.99 -4.92
C GLU A 61 -10.17 -7.48 -5.66
N THR A 62 -10.98 -8.43 -6.12
CA THR A 62 -12.29 -8.16 -6.71
C THR A 62 -13.36 -8.73 -5.78
N LEU A 63 -14.23 -7.86 -5.27
CA LEU A 63 -15.37 -8.23 -4.45
C LEU A 63 -16.63 -8.33 -5.32
N ALA A 64 -17.34 -9.45 -5.22
CA ALA A 64 -18.60 -9.67 -5.94
C ALA A 64 -19.78 -9.04 -5.19
N GLY A 65 -20.88 -8.78 -5.91
CA GLY A 65 -22.13 -8.29 -5.34
C GLY A 65 -22.50 -6.88 -5.76
N ALA A 66 -23.64 -6.40 -5.26
CA ALA A 66 -24.19 -5.07 -5.60
C ALA A 66 -23.27 -3.93 -5.10
N ALA A 67 -22.67 -4.09 -3.93
CA ALA A 67 -21.67 -3.19 -3.36
C ALA A 67 -20.24 -3.61 -3.70
N GLY A 68 -20.05 -4.51 -4.66
CA GLY A 68 -18.76 -5.05 -5.06
C GLY A 68 -17.92 -4.08 -5.87
N GLY A 69 -16.65 -4.41 -6.01
CA GLY A 69 -15.71 -3.56 -6.71
C GLY A 69 -14.32 -4.17 -6.77
N VAL A 70 -13.34 -3.32 -6.99
CA VAL A 70 -11.94 -3.66 -7.02
C VAL A 70 -11.17 -2.76 -6.04
N ARG A 71 -10.23 -3.35 -5.30
CA ARG A 71 -9.32 -2.62 -4.40
C ARG A 71 -7.91 -3.13 -4.53
N PHE A 72 -6.96 -2.29 -4.19
CA PHE A 72 -5.54 -2.62 -4.09
C PHE A 72 -5.17 -2.84 -2.62
N ILE A 73 -4.43 -3.90 -2.35
CA ILE A 73 -3.83 -4.19 -1.05
C ILE A 73 -2.33 -4.05 -1.21
N PRO A 74 -1.70 -3.03 -0.58
CA PRO A 74 -0.26 -2.88 -0.61
C PRO A 74 0.43 -4.03 0.12
N GLY A 75 1.64 -4.36 -0.30
CA GLY A 75 2.44 -5.40 0.32
C GLY A 75 3.47 -5.96 -0.66
N HIS A 76 4.38 -6.73 -0.13
CA HIS A 76 5.45 -7.38 -0.88
C HIS A 76 5.46 -8.88 -0.56
N LYS A 77 6.39 -9.61 -1.15
CA LYS A 77 6.63 -10.99 -0.77
C LYS A 77 7.20 -11.05 0.65
N ALA A 78 6.83 -12.07 1.40
CA ALA A 78 7.26 -12.21 2.81
C ALA A 78 8.79 -12.27 2.95
N GLU A 79 9.47 -12.83 1.94
CA GLU A 79 10.93 -12.90 1.88
C GLU A 79 11.54 -11.49 1.79
N ASP A 80 11.01 -10.64 0.91
CA ASP A 80 11.47 -9.25 0.70
C ASP A 80 11.22 -8.39 1.95
N ASP A 81 10.09 -8.61 2.63
CA ASP A 81 9.77 -7.93 3.89
C ASP A 81 10.75 -8.35 5.00
N ASN A 82 11.08 -9.64 5.08
CA ASN A 82 12.02 -10.13 6.08
C ASN A 82 13.46 -9.65 5.83
N GLU A 83 13.88 -9.56 4.58
CA GLU A 83 15.19 -9.00 4.20
C GLU A 83 15.27 -7.54 4.58
N PHE A 84 14.30 -6.74 4.18
CA PHE A 84 14.20 -5.32 4.54
C PHE A 84 14.25 -5.11 6.07
N LEU A 85 13.51 -5.91 6.84
CA LEU A 85 13.51 -5.79 8.31
C LEU A 85 14.85 -6.19 8.92
N LYS A 86 15.56 -7.17 8.35
CA LYS A 86 16.91 -7.53 8.80
C LYS A 86 17.91 -6.40 8.55
N GLU A 87 17.89 -5.81 7.35
CA GLU A 87 18.73 -4.66 7.02
C GLU A 87 18.46 -3.47 7.96
N LEU A 88 17.18 -3.19 8.20
CA LEU A 88 16.78 -2.13 9.13
C LEU A 88 17.24 -2.42 10.56
N ALA A 89 17.13 -3.68 11.02
CA ALA A 89 17.61 -4.08 12.34
C ALA A 89 19.13 -3.91 12.48
N VAL A 90 19.91 -4.27 11.46
CA VAL A 90 21.37 -4.03 11.43
C VAL A 90 21.67 -2.53 11.51
N LYS A 91 20.96 -1.71 10.73
CA LYS A 91 21.10 -0.25 10.78
C LYS A 91 20.76 0.32 12.16
N LEU A 92 19.72 -0.18 12.83
CA LEU A 92 19.32 0.24 14.17
C LEU A 92 20.28 -0.23 15.26
N ALA A 93 20.94 -1.37 15.09
CA ALA A 93 21.87 -1.94 16.06
C ALA A 93 23.26 -1.25 16.07
N SER A 94 23.51 -0.27 15.18
CA SER A 94 24.79 0.46 15.15
C SER A 94 25.03 1.19 16.47
N PRO A 95 26.24 1.01 17.10
CA PRO A 95 26.59 1.70 18.35
C PRO A 95 26.51 3.22 18.27
N ASP A 96 26.76 3.81 17.08
CA ASP A 96 26.71 5.25 16.83
C ASP A 96 25.29 5.85 17.02
N ARG A 97 24.29 4.99 17.10
CA ARG A 97 22.89 5.39 17.34
C ARG A 97 22.51 5.50 18.82
N ILE A 98 23.40 5.05 19.70
CA ILE A 98 23.14 5.08 21.13
C ILE A 98 23.57 6.45 21.68
N LEU A 99 22.57 7.25 22.06
CA LEU A 99 22.78 8.56 22.65
C LEU A 99 23.06 8.46 24.16
N ALA A 100 23.53 9.56 24.76
CA ALA A 100 23.70 9.65 26.21
C ALA A 100 22.38 9.29 26.94
N GLY A 101 22.48 8.46 27.96
CA GLY A 101 21.34 7.90 28.68
C GLY A 101 20.71 6.65 28.04
N GLY A 102 21.35 6.04 27.05
CA GLY A 102 20.90 4.77 26.43
C GLY A 102 19.74 4.94 25.46
N MET A 103 19.42 6.14 25.02
CA MET A 103 18.38 6.39 24.04
C MET A 103 18.86 6.07 22.62
N LEU A 104 17.99 5.43 21.83
CA LEU A 104 18.27 5.11 20.45
C LEU A 104 17.87 6.27 19.51
N TYR A 105 18.82 6.73 18.67
CA TYR A 105 18.52 7.70 17.62
C TYR A 105 17.85 7.00 16.44
N VAL A 106 16.61 7.38 16.15
CA VAL A 106 15.78 6.79 15.08
C VAL A 106 15.15 7.83 14.15
N THR A 107 15.41 9.11 14.40
CA THR A 107 14.72 10.21 13.68
C THR A 107 15.01 10.17 12.18
N ASP A 108 16.22 9.89 11.76
CA ASP A 108 16.62 9.76 10.35
C ASP A 108 15.86 8.63 9.64
N ILE A 109 15.57 7.53 10.33
CA ILE A 109 14.79 6.40 9.81
C ILE A 109 13.31 6.77 9.71
N LEU A 110 12.75 7.38 10.76
CA LEU A 110 11.34 7.76 10.79
C LEU A 110 11.01 8.98 9.91
N CYS A 111 12.02 9.72 9.46
CA CYS A 111 11.88 10.81 8.50
C CYS A 111 12.29 10.42 7.06
N ASP A 112 12.77 9.20 6.84
CA ASP A 112 13.03 8.69 5.49
C ASP A 112 11.72 8.17 4.88
N PRO A 113 11.19 8.85 3.82
CA PRO A 113 9.91 8.48 3.24
C PRO A 113 9.90 7.08 2.63
N GLN A 114 11.02 6.60 2.11
CA GLN A 114 11.10 5.25 1.53
C GLN A 114 11.01 4.18 2.62
N ILE A 115 11.70 4.39 3.73
CA ILE A 115 11.67 3.45 4.87
C ILE A 115 10.29 3.43 5.52
N VAL A 116 9.68 4.58 5.79
CA VAL A 116 8.39 4.61 6.50
C VAL A 116 7.23 4.14 5.62
N VAL A 117 7.26 4.38 4.29
CA VAL A 117 6.28 3.80 3.36
C VAL A 117 6.38 2.28 3.40
N ARG A 118 7.58 1.73 3.27
CA ARG A 118 7.81 0.29 3.31
C ARG A 118 7.38 -0.32 4.65
N LEU A 119 7.70 0.33 5.77
CA LEU A 119 7.23 -0.09 7.09
C LEU A 119 5.69 -0.10 7.18
N GLY A 120 5.01 0.93 6.65
CA GLY A 120 3.54 0.95 6.61
C GLY A 120 2.95 -0.25 5.86
N GLU A 121 3.56 -0.64 4.75
CA GLU A 121 3.16 -1.82 3.97
C GLU A 121 3.45 -3.14 4.71
N VAL A 122 4.58 -3.25 5.42
CA VAL A 122 4.90 -4.38 6.29
C VAL A 122 3.89 -4.50 7.44
N PHE A 123 3.51 -3.38 8.07
CA PHE A 123 2.45 -3.38 9.08
C PHE A 123 1.14 -3.87 8.49
N MET A 124 0.75 -3.38 7.31
CA MET A 124 -0.46 -3.82 6.62
C MET A 124 -0.43 -5.33 6.35
N SER A 125 0.65 -5.86 5.78
CA SER A 125 0.76 -7.28 5.43
C SER A 125 0.66 -8.21 6.65
N ARG A 126 1.21 -7.79 7.80
CA ARG A 126 1.23 -8.57 9.03
C ARG A 126 -0.04 -8.44 9.87
N LEU A 127 -0.69 -7.29 9.83
CA LEU A 127 -1.79 -6.94 10.73
C LEU A 127 -3.14 -6.77 10.02
N GLN A 128 -3.24 -7.10 8.72
CA GLN A 128 -4.48 -6.98 7.95
C GLN A 128 -5.68 -7.70 8.56
N HIS A 129 -5.44 -8.76 9.34
CA HIS A 129 -6.47 -9.53 10.02
C HIS A 129 -7.16 -8.76 11.15
N LEU A 130 -6.54 -7.68 11.66
CA LEU A 130 -7.11 -6.87 12.74
C LEU A 130 -8.24 -5.96 12.26
N ALA A 131 -8.27 -5.60 10.96
CA ALA A 131 -9.25 -4.68 10.35
C ALA A 131 -9.52 -3.44 11.24
N PRO A 132 -8.50 -2.61 11.53
CA PRO A 132 -8.63 -1.50 12.47
C PRO A 132 -9.56 -0.40 11.92
N ASP A 133 -10.27 0.29 12.81
CA ASP A 133 -11.09 1.46 12.46
C ASP A 133 -10.25 2.74 12.41
N TYR A 134 -9.16 2.81 13.17
CA TYR A 134 -8.20 3.92 13.19
C TYR A 134 -6.84 3.47 13.73
N VAL A 135 -5.83 4.29 13.48
CA VAL A 135 -4.49 4.11 14.03
C VAL A 135 -4.25 5.19 15.08
N MET A 136 -3.68 4.83 16.24
CA MET A 136 -3.25 5.77 17.26
C MET A 136 -1.73 5.73 17.45
N THR A 137 -1.14 6.88 17.78
CA THR A 137 0.28 6.96 18.12
C THR A 137 0.53 7.96 19.22
N VAL A 138 1.70 7.86 19.84
CA VAL A 138 2.18 8.85 20.81
C VAL A 138 2.96 9.95 20.08
N GLU A 139 2.67 11.20 20.44
CA GLU A 139 3.41 12.37 19.97
C GLU A 139 4.87 12.30 20.46
N THR A 140 5.88 12.64 19.69
CA THR A 140 5.94 13.21 18.34
C THR A 140 6.56 12.23 17.34
N ARG A 141 7.41 11.29 17.78
CA ARG A 141 8.27 10.46 16.95
C ARG A 141 7.52 9.37 16.17
N GLY A 142 6.34 8.97 16.65
CA GLY A 142 5.54 7.92 16.00
C GLY A 142 4.67 8.40 14.83
N ILE A 143 4.51 9.73 14.66
CA ILE A 143 3.50 10.30 13.75
C ILE A 143 3.76 9.92 12.29
N SER A 144 5.00 10.03 11.81
CA SER A 144 5.32 9.71 10.41
C SER A 144 5.00 8.26 10.05
N LEU A 145 5.42 7.32 10.88
CA LEU A 145 5.14 5.90 10.68
C LEU A 145 3.64 5.61 10.81
N ALA A 146 2.99 6.13 11.85
CA ALA A 146 1.56 5.91 12.07
C ALA A 146 0.70 6.45 10.91
N LEU A 147 1.07 7.60 10.33
CA LEU A 147 0.39 8.15 9.16
C LEU A 147 0.48 7.21 7.95
N LEU A 148 1.63 6.59 7.72
CA LEU A 148 1.82 5.65 6.60
C LEU A 148 1.12 4.32 6.88
N VAL A 149 1.09 3.85 8.12
CA VAL A 149 0.28 2.70 8.53
C VAL A 149 -1.22 2.99 8.31
N ALA A 150 -1.72 4.14 8.80
CA ALA A 150 -3.10 4.57 8.60
C ALA A 150 -3.47 4.66 7.11
N ARG A 151 -2.56 5.22 6.29
CA ARG A 151 -2.73 5.24 4.83
C ARG A 151 -2.81 3.84 4.23
N ALA A 152 -1.96 2.90 4.65
CA ALA A 152 -1.94 1.54 4.12
C ALA A 152 -3.23 0.78 4.44
N PHE A 153 -3.82 1.02 5.63
CA PHE A 153 -5.11 0.47 6.04
C PHE A 153 -6.31 1.28 5.51
N ASN A 154 -6.09 2.49 4.98
CA ASN A 154 -7.13 3.43 4.57
C ASN A 154 -8.08 3.81 5.72
N VAL A 155 -7.52 4.13 6.88
CA VAL A 155 -8.25 4.53 8.08
C VAL A 155 -7.68 5.85 8.63
N PRO A 156 -8.44 6.58 9.48
CA PRO A 156 -7.94 7.77 10.15
C PRO A 156 -6.76 7.49 11.09
N LEU A 157 -5.92 8.54 11.31
CA LEU A 157 -4.94 8.64 12.39
C LEU A 157 -5.49 9.52 13.49
#